data_63a624ef82d17aa5a3a5c7f075ada12e
#
_entry.id   63a624ef82d17aa5a3a5c7f075ada12e
#
_cell.length_a   1.000
_cell.length_b   1.000
_cell.length_c   1.000
_cell.angle_alpha   90.00
_cell.angle_beta   90.00
_cell.angle_gamma   90.00
#
_symmetry.space_group_name_H-M   'P 1'
#
loop_
_entity.id
_entity.type
_entity.pdbx_description
1 polymer ?
#
loop_
_entity_poly.entity_id
_entity_poly.type
_entity_poly.pdbx_seq_one_letter_code
_entity_poly.pdbx_strand_id
1 'polypeptide(L)'
;MVKPAKSHGLKRISLSDKPKSLITSNEVVKGAWNVQVITLFPDAFPGVLGLSLTGKALQYRIWTLSTIDLRDFGIGKHNKVDDTPSGGGPGLVIRADVLGPAIETALSRAESSTPLVYLSPRGKTFNQRLARKWSKSEGIILICGRFEGIDQRVIEHYGIEEVSMGDFVMT
;
A
#
# COMPACT_ATOMS: atom_id res chain seq x y z
N MET A 1 -47.96 22.73 -6.28
CA MET A 1 -46.79 22.29 -7.07
C MET A 1 -45.53 22.73 -6.35
N VAL A 2 -44.86 21.81 -5.65
CA VAL A 2 -43.62 22.10 -4.95
C VAL A 2 -42.48 21.90 -5.93
N LYS A 3 -41.67 22.95 -6.16
CA LYS A 3 -40.47 22.86 -7.01
C LYS A 3 -39.42 21.95 -6.34
N PRO A 4 -38.82 20.99 -7.06
CA PRO A 4 -37.79 20.16 -6.51
C PRO A 4 -36.54 21.03 -6.17
N ALA A 5 -35.98 20.77 -5.01
CA ALA A 5 -34.76 21.44 -4.55
C ALA A 5 -33.61 21.23 -5.55
N LYS A 6 -32.94 22.30 -5.95
CA LYS A 6 -31.74 22.24 -6.79
C LYS A 6 -30.61 21.50 -6.02
N SER A 7 -30.19 20.35 -6.50
CA SER A 7 -29.05 19.63 -5.97
C SER A 7 -27.78 20.47 -6.22
N HIS A 8 -27.07 20.80 -5.16
CA HIS A 8 -25.79 21.50 -5.23
C HIS A 8 -24.74 20.58 -5.85
N GLY A 9 -24.51 20.70 -7.17
CA GLY A 9 -23.25 20.30 -7.80
C GLY A 9 -22.82 18.84 -7.82
N LEU A 10 -23.56 17.90 -7.23
CA LEU A 10 -23.23 16.49 -7.27
C LEU A 10 -23.63 15.90 -8.63
N LYS A 11 -22.66 15.63 -9.50
CA LYS A 11 -22.88 14.83 -10.70
C LYS A 11 -23.54 13.52 -10.30
N ARG A 12 -24.67 13.19 -10.93
CA ARG A 12 -25.34 11.90 -10.76
C ARG A 12 -24.33 10.79 -11.11
N ILE A 13 -23.96 9.98 -10.11
CA ILE A 13 -23.18 8.78 -10.35
C ILE A 13 -24.15 7.74 -10.89
N SER A 14 -23.98 7.32 -12.13
CA SER A 14 -24.62 6.11 -12.64
C SER A 14 -23.92 4.92 -11.98
N LEU A 15 -24.61 4.22 -11.10
CA LEU A 15 -24.17 2.92 -10.60
C LEU A 15 -24.16 1.96 -11.79
N SER A 16 -22.98 1.51 -12.21
CA SER A 16 -22.89 0.42 -13.18
C SER A 16 -22.98 -0.90 -12.40
N ASP A 17 -23.84 -1.80 -12.86
CA ASP A 17 -24.05 -3.13 -12.26
C ASP A 17 -22.84 -4.07 -12.41
N LYS A 18 -21.78 -3.64 -13.08
CA LYS A 18 -20.53 -4.40 -13.21
C LYS A 18 -19.54 -3.93 -12.15
N PRO A 19 -18.93 -4.86 -11.40
CA PRO A 19 -17.84 -4.51 -10.49
C PRO A 19 -16.72 -3.84 -11.31
N LYS A 20 -16.47 -2.57 -11.03
CA LYS A 20 -15.31 -1.86 -11.59
C LYS A 20 -14.11 -2.21 -10.75
N SER A 21 -13.00 -2.55 -11.39
CA SER A 21 -11.72 -2.59 -10.67
C SER A 21 -11.49 -1.23 -10.03
N LEU A 22 -11.39 -1.21 -8.69
CA LEU A 22 -11.11 0.00 -7.93
C LEU A 22 -9.59 0.21 -7.78
N ILE A 23 -8.81 -0.80 -8.20
CA ILE A 23 -7.35 -0.68 -8.28
C ILE A 23 -7.04 0.16 -9.50
N THR A 24 -6.42 1.29 -9.31
CA THR A 24 -5.94 2.13 -10.40
C THR A 24 -4.79 1.42 -11.12
N SER A 25 -4.81 1.47 -12.46
CA SER A 25 -3.64 1.16 -13.26
C SER A 25 -2.42 1.90 -12.68
N ASN A 26 -1.23 1.38 -12.86
CA ASN A 26 0.08 1.80 -12.32
C ASN A 26 0.43 3.30 -12.48
N GLU A 27 -0.53 4.18 -12.72
CA GLU A 27 -0.35 5.61 -12.94
C GLU A 27 -0.61 6.40 -11.66
N VAL A 28 0.37 7.22 -11.29
CA VAL A 28 0.21 8.25 -10.26
C VAL A 28 -0.74 9.32 -10.78
N VAL A 29 -1.81 9.57 -10.04
CA VAL A 29 -2.80 10.60 -10.41
C VAL A 29 -2.43 11.89 -9.69
N LYS A 30 -2.09 12.93 -10.45
CA LYS A 30 -1.74 14.24 -9.89
C LYS A 30 -2.92 14.84 -9.12
N GLY A 31 -2.64 15.26 -7.90
CA GLY A 31 -3.66 15.85 -7.01
C GLY A 31 -4.50 14.85 -6.22
N ALA A 32 -4.31 13.52 -6.43
CA ALA A 32 -4.83 12.48 -5.58
C ALA A 32 -3.77 12.06 -4.54
N TRP A 33 -4.21 11.56 -3.39
CA TRP A 33 -3.32 10.91 -2.44
C TRP A 33 -3.02 9.48 -2.91
N ASN A 34 -1.77 9.22 -3.30
CA ASN A 34 -1.40 7.99 -4.00
C ASN A 34 -0.91 6.91 -3.01
N VAL A 35 -1.63 5.80 -2.91
CA VAL A 35 -1.26 4.65 -2.10
C VAL A 35 -0.69 3.55 -2.98
N GLN A 36 0.53 3.13 -2.71
CA GLN A 36 1.14 1.96 -3.32
C GLN A 36 1.35 0.89 -2.25
N VAL A 37 0.98 -0.34 -2.52
CA VAL A 37 1.09 -1.45 -1.58
C VAL A 37 1.92 -2.57 -2.19
N ILE A 38 3.07 -2.85 -1.61
CA ILE A 38 3.93 -3.99 -1.96
C ILE A 38 3.47 -5.17 -1.13
N THR A 39 2.99 -6.24 -1.76
CA THR A 39 2.32 -7.35 -1.07
C THR A 39 2.44 -8.67 -1.81
N LEU A 40 2.22 -9.79 -1.12
CA LEU A 40 2.04 -11.11 -1.70
C LEU A 40 0.57 -11.42 -2.05
N PHE A 41 -0.35 -10.54 -1.66
CA PHE A 41 -1.80 -10.74 -1.83
C PHE A 41 -2.46 -9.50 -2.43
N PRO A 42 -2.19 -9.18 -3.70
CA PRO A 42 -2.76 -8.01 -4.36
C PRO A 42 -4.30 -8.04 -4.37
N ASP A 43 -4.89 -9.23 -4.50
CA ASP A 43 -6.36 -9.41 -4.54
C ASP A 43 -7.06 -9.09 -3.21
N ALA A 44 -6.32 -8.95 -2.10
CA ALA A 44 -6.88 -8.51 -0.82
C ALA A 44 -7.25 -7.02 -0.82
N PHE A 45 -6.79 -6.27 -1.81
CA PHE A 45 -6.99 -4.83 -1.93
C PHE A 45 -8.01 -4.47 -3.02
N PRO A 46 -8.82 -3.42 -2.81
CA PRO A 46 -8.85 -2.52 -1.68
C PRO A 46 -9.55 -3.08 -0.43
N GLY A 47 -10.11 -4.28 -0.47
CA GLY A 47 -10.87 -4.88 0.62
C GLY A 47 -11.99 -3.96 1.10
N VAL A 48 -12.13 -3.79 2.41
CA VAL A 48 -13.15 -2.93 3.03
C VAL A 48 -13.01 -1.45 2.66
N LEU A 49 -11.83 -1.01 2.25
CA LEU A 49 -11.60 0.37 1.80
C LEU A 49 -12.30 0.68 0.47
N GLY A 50 -12.70 -0.33 -0.29
CA GLY A 50 -13.52 -0.18 -1.50
C GLY A 50 -14.99 0.12 -1.22
N LEU A 51 -15.42 0.15 0.04
CA LEU A 51 -16.80 0.33 0.46
C LEU A 51 -17.07 1.73 1.02
N SER A 52 -18.36 2.11 1.09
CA SER A 52 -18.83 3.32 1.75
C SER A 52 -18.10 4.60 1.28
N LEU A 53 -17.74 5.48 2.19
CA LEU A 53 -17.12 6.77 1.88
C LEU A 53 -15.71 6.63 1.31
N THR A 54 -14.91 5.69 1.80
CA THR A 54 -13.56 5.42 1.29
C THR A 54 -13.59 4.91 -0.14
N GLY A 55 -14.52 3.99 -0.46
CA GLY A 55 -14.72 3.50 -1.82
C GLY A 55 -15.22 4.59 -2.78
N LYS A 56 -16.11 5.48 -2.32
CA LYS A 56 -16.53 6.65 -3.12
C LYS A 56 -15.34 7.59 -3.39
N ALA A 57 -14.51 7.86 -2.38
CA ALA A 57 -13.31 8.69 -2.53
C ALA A 57 -12.31 8.08 -3.54
N LEU A 58 -12.16 6.75 -3.54
CA LEU A 58 -11.36 6.03 -4.53
C LEU A 58 -11.95 6.17 -5.95
N GLN A 59 -13.26 6.02 -6.11
CA GLN A 59 -13.96 6.21 -7.40
C GLN A 59 -13.81 7.64 -7.94
N TYR A 60 -13.80 8.64 -7.05
CA TYR A 60 -13.60 10.05 -7.41
C TYR A 60 -12.13 10.45 -7.57
N ARG A 61 -11.21 9.50 -7.37
CA ARG A 61 -9.76 9.75 -7.41
C ARG A 61 -9.30 10.83 -6.42
N ILE A 62 -9.94 10.92 -5.26
CA ILE A 62 -9.45 11.71 -4.12
C ILE A 62 -8.21 11.02 -3.55
N TRP A 63 -8.23 9.70 -3.56
CA TRP A 63 -7.05 8.86 -3.36
C TRP A 63 -7.01 7.75 -4.41
N THR A 64 -5.84 7.19 -4.62
CA THR A 64 -5.62 6.07 -5.55
C THR A 64 -4.97 4.91 -4.84
N LEU A 65 -5.16 3.71 -5.38
CA LEU A 65 -4.53 2.51 -4.88
C LEU A 65 -3.90 1.74 -6.03
N SER A 66 -2.64 1.40 -5.89
CA SER A 66 -1.97 0.44 -6.75
C SER A 66 -1.30 -0.64 -5.92
N THR A 67 -1.33 -1.88 -6.39
CA THR A 67 -0.64 -3.00 -5.76
C THR A 67 0.55 -3.42 -6.60
N ILE A 68 1.61 -3.84 -5.92
CA ILE A 68 2.81 -4.41 -6.52
C ILE A 68 2.94 -5.82 -5.95
N ASP A 69 2.76 -6.82 -6.80
CA ASP A 69 2.89 -8.22 -6.37
C ASP A 69 4.38 -8.59 -6.26
N LEU A 70 4.80 -9.02 -5.07
CA LEU A 70 6.16 -9.49 -4.83
C LEU A 70 6.53 -10.70 -5.67
N ARG A 71 5.54 -11.50 -6.11
CA ARG A 71 5.79 -12.67 -6.96
C ARG A 71 6.28 -12.31 -8.35
N ASP A 72 5.98 -11.10 -8.84
CA ASP A 72 6.46 -10.61 -10.13
C ASP A 72 7.99 -10.44 -10.15
N PHE A 73 8.58 -10.32 -8.95
CA PHE A 73 10.03 -10.21 -8.74
C PHE A 73 10.64 -11.51 -8.19
N GLY A 74 9.82 -12.55 -8.04
CA GLY A 74 10.23 -13.83 -7.49
C GLY A 74 11.26 -14.57 -8.35
N ILE A 75 12.08 -15.40 -7.71
CA ILE A 75 13.23 -16.04 -8.34
C ILE A 75 12.93 -17.48 -8.73
N GLY A 76 13.39 -17.85 -9.93
CA GLY A 76 13.30 -19.20 -10.47
C GLY A 76 11.89 -19.56 -10.93
N LYS A 77 11.71 -20.85 -11.27
CA LYS A 77 10.47 -21.39 -11.88
C LYS A 77 9.23 -21.22 -10.98
N HIS A 78 9.42 -21.11 -9.67
CA HIS A 78 8.34 -21.04 -8.68
C HIS A 78 8.13 -19.65 -8.10
N ASN A 79 8.75 -18.61 -8.69
CA ASN A 79 8.68 -17.22 -8.22
C ASN A 79 8.93 -17.13 -6.70
N LYS A 80 10.02 -17.77 -6.23
CA LYS A 80 10.37 -17.82 -4.81
C LYS A 80 10.64 -16.40 -4.30
N VAL A 81 9.96 -16.02 -3.21
CA VAL A 81 10.03 -14.68 -2.61
C VAL A 81 10.68 -14.64 -1.24
N ASP A 82 10.89 -15.81 -0.63
CA ASP A 82 11.37 -15.98 0.74
C ASP A 82 12.66 -16.78 0.78
N ASP A 83 13.42 -16.61 1.86
CA ASP A 83 14.60 -17.43 2.16
C ASP A 83 14.87 -17.45 3.66
N THR A 84 15.82 -18.28 4.08
CA THR A 84 16.32 -18.27 5.46
C THR A 84 16.95 -16.91 5.78
N PRO A 85 16.82 -16.43 7.04
CA PRO A 85 17.45 -15.17 7.45
C PRO A 85 18.98 -15.19 7.21
N SER A 86 19.51 -14.08 6.71
CA SER A 86 20.97 -13.91 6.57
C SER A 86 21.63 -13.92 7.95
N GLY A 87 22.52 -14.88 8.16
CA GLY A 87 23.11 -15.13 9.48
C GLY A 87 22.50 -16.30 10.24
N GLY A 88 21.50 -16.98 9.67
CA GLY A 88 20.83 -18.14 10.26
C GLY A 88 19.69 -17.77 11.21
N GLY A 89 19.01 -18.76 11.70
CA GLY A 89 17.86 -18.63 12.58
C GLY A 89 16.64 -19.40 12.04
N PRO A 90 15.62 -19.63 12.87
CA PRO A 90 14.39 -20.26 12.45
C PRO A 90 13.54 -19.33 11.60
N GLY A 91 12.65 -19.91 10.78
CA GLY A 91 11.71 -19.17 9.96
C GLY A 91 12.26 -18.73 8.60
N LEU A 92 11.45 -17.95 7.90
CA LEU A 92 11.73 -17.42 6.58
C LEU A 92 11.54 -15.90 6.59
N VAL A 93 12.23 -15.19 5.73
CA VAL A 93 12.08 -13.74 5.53
C VAL A 93 11.90 -13.45 4.04
N ILE A 94 11.26 -12.32 3.73
CA ILE A 94 11.19 -11.85 2.34
C ILE A 94 12.61 -11.46 1.90
N ARG A 95 13.03 -12.01 0.77
CA ARG A 95 14.37 -11.84 0.19
C ARG A 95 14.65 -10.40 -0.20
N ALA A 96 15.89 -9.98 0.02
CA ALA A 96 16.34 -8.64 -0.37
C ALA A 96 16.32 -8.41 -1.89
N ASP A 97 16.72 -9.41 -2.67
CA ASP A 97 16.78 -9.38 -4.14
C ASP A 97 15.40 -9.49 -4.83
N VAL A 98 14.34 -9.73 -4.06
CA VAL A 98 12.93 -9.66 -4.50
C VAL A 98 12.31 -8.34 -4.06
N LEU A 99 12.50 -7.97 -2.80
CA LEU A 99 11.88 -6.78 -2.24
C LEU A 99 12.50 -5.48 -2.79
N GLY A 100 13.83 -5.46 -3.01
CA GLY A 100 14.53 -4.29 -3.56
C GLY A 100 13.94 -3.81 -4.89
N PRO A 101 13.89 -4.62 -5.94
CA PRO A 101 13.29 -4.23 -7.22
C PRO A 101 11.81 -3.83 -7.12
N ALA A 102 11.04 -4.43 -6.21
CA ALA A 102 9.66 -4.03 -5.95
C ALA A 102 9.59 -2.61 -5.33
N ILE A 103 10.48 -2.30 -4.38
CA ILE A 103 10.62 -0.97 -3.79
C ILE A 103 11.03 0.05 -4.86
N GLU A 104 12.04 -0.26 -5.67
CA GLU A 104 12.49 0.63 -6.75
C GLU A 104 11.37 0.93 -7.75
N THR A 105 10.55 -0.09 -8.06
CA THR A 105 9.35 0.07 -8.90
C THR A 105 8.36 1.04 -8.25
N ALA A 106 8.11 0.92 -6.94
CA ALA A 106 7.23 1.83 -6.23
C ALA A 106 7.80 3.26 -6.18
N LEU A 107 9.08 3.40 -5.86
CA LEU A 107 9.77 4.69 -5.79
C LEU A 107 9.82 5.42 -7.13
N SER A 108 9.99 4.70 -8.25
CA SER A 108 9.99 5.30 -9.59
C SER A 108 8.67 5.95 -9.97
N ARG A 109 7.59 5.61 -9.28
CA ARG A 109 6.23 6.13 -9.48
C ARG A 109 5.81 7.14 -8.42
N ALA A 110 6.64 7.37 -7.41
CA ALA A 110 6.33 8.21 -6.28
C ALA A 110 7.10 9.53 -6.31
N GLU A 111 6.53 10.55 -5.69
CA GLU A 111 7.28 11.78 -5.42
C GLU A 111 8.36 11.52 -4.35
N SER A 112 9.47 12.24 -4.44
CA SER A 112 10.64 12.04 -3.58
C SER A 112 10.36 12.15 -2.07
N SER A 113 9.29 12.83 -1.70
CA SER A 113 8.86 13.00 -0.31
C SER A 113 7.87 11.93 0.18
N THR A 114 7.53 10.95 -0.66
CA THR A 114 6.56 9.89 -0.32
C THR A 114 7.13 8.96 0.74
N PRO A 115 6.49 8.79 1.91
CA PRO A 115 6.95 7.87 2.93
C PRO A 115 6.97 6.43 2.44
N LEU A 116 8.08 5.73 2.71
CA LEU A 116 8.23 4.29 2.52
C LEU A 116 8.14 3.62 3.88
N VAL A 117 7.09 2.84 4.10
CA VAL A 117 6.69 2.33 5.42
C VAL A 117 6.57 0.82 5.41
N TYR A 118 7.14 0.19 6.41
CA TYR A 118 6.94 -1.21 6.72
C TYR A 118 6.18 -1.35 8.04
N LEU A 119 5.06 -2.07 8.02
CA LEU A 119 4.28 -2.36 9.22
C LEU A 119 4.95 -3.51 10.00
N SER A 120 5.53 -3.19 11.13
CA SER A 120 6.32 -4.10 11.96
C SER A 120 6.03 -3.88 13.44
N PRO A 121 5.89 -4.93 14.27
CA PRO A 121 5.70 -4.77 15.71
C PRO A 121 6.90 -4.10 16.41
N ARG A 122 8.08 -4.11 15.78
CA ARG A 122 9.30 -3.43 16.29
C ARG A 122 9.31 -1.92 16.03
N GLY A 123 8.43 -1.46 15.16
CA GLY A 123 8.38 -0.05 14.75
C GLY A 123 7.85 0.88 15.84
N LYS A 124 7.98 2.18 15.58
CA LYS A 124 7.36 3.21 16.42
C LYS A 124 5.83 3.12 16.31
N THR A 125 5.14 3.24 17.45
CA THR A 125 3.69 3.14 17.47
C THR A 125 3.04 4.21 16.60
N PHE A 126 2.13 3.78 15.72
CA PHE A 126 1.29 4.66 14.92
C PHE A 126 0.42 5.54 15.82
N ASN A 127 0.35 6.82 15.50
CA ASN A 127 -0.43 7.78 16.26
C ASN A 127 -0.98 8.89 15.36
N GLN A 128 -1.89 9.70 15.88
CA GLN A 128 -2.55 10.78 15.14
C GLN A 128 -1.57 11.83 14.57
N ARG A 129 -0.43 12.06 15.22
CA ARG A 129 0.60 12.97 14.70
C ARG A 129 1.22 12.41 13.43
N LEU A 130 1.52 11.10 13.41
CA LEU A 130 2.07 10.41 12.24
C LEU A 130 1.04 10.36 11.10
N ALA A 131 -0.23 10.03 11.41
CA ALA A 131 -1.31 10.08 10.43
C ALA A 131 -1.44 11.46 9.76
N ARG A 132 -1.40 12.53 10.56
CA ARG A 132 -1.41 13.92 10.04
C ARG A 132 -0.17 14.27 9.23
N LYS A 133 1.00 13.71 9.55
CA LYS A 133 2.21 13.88 8.75
C LYS A 133 2.02 13.24 7.37
N TRP A 134 1.58 11.99 7.32
CA TRP A 134 1.38 11.25 6.08
C TRP A 134 0.24 11.81 5.20
N SER A 135 -0.84 12.31 5.82
CA SER A 135 -1.94 12.94 5.06
C SER A 135 -1.56 14.22 4.31
N LYS A 136 -0.38 14.79 4.60
CA LYS A 136 0.15 15.98 3.92
C LYS A 136 1.15 15.64 2.81
N SER A 137 1.57 14.38 2.71
CA SER A 137 2.40 13.91 1.59
C SER A 137 1.53 13.61 0.37
N GLU A 138 2.15 13.50 -0.79
CA GLU A 138 1.47 13.16 -2.06
C GLU A 138 0.97 11.71 -2.10
N GLY A 139 1.36 10.89 -1.13
CA GLY A 139 0.95 9.50 -1.03
C GLY A 139 1.73 8.74 0.03
N ILE A 140 1.68 7.41 -0.03
CA ILE A 140 2.43 6.50 0.83
C ILE A 140 2.75 5.21 0.09
N ILE A 141 3.91 4.64 0.36
CA ILE A 141 4.28 3.29 -0.05
C ILE A 141 4.26 2.41 1.20
N LEU A 142 3.41 1.39 1.18
CA LEU A 142 3.27 0.42 2.28
C LEU A 142 3.86 -0.92 1.88
N ILE A 143 4.74 -1.47 2.72
CA ILE A 143 5.25 -2.83 2.58
C ILE A 143 4.46 -3.72 3.54
N CYS A 144 3.74 -4.69 2.99
CA CYS A 144 3.02 -5.71 3.76
C CYS A 144 3.94 -6.92 3.93
N GLY A 145 4.57 -7.03 5.09
CA GLY A 145 5.41 -8.16 5.45
C GLY A 145 4.64 -9.46 5.59
N ARG A 146 5.34 -10.56 5.39
CA ARG A 146 4.91 -11.94 5.68
C ARG A 146 6.08 -12.70 6.26
N PHE A 147 5.83 -13.94 6.68
CA PHE A 147 6.83 -14.79 7.34
C PHE A 147 7.33 -14.13 8.64
N GLU A 148 8.61 -14.24 8.95
CA GLU A 148 9.25 -13.57 10.10
C GLU A 148 9.61 -12.10 9.82
N GLY A 149 9.28 -11.60 8.64
CA GLY A 149 9.51 -10.20 8.25
C GLY A 149 10.29 -10.05 6.95
N ILE A 150 11.05 -8.98 6.87
CA ILE A 150 11.89 -8.63 5.72
C ILE A 150 13.36 -8.57 6.14
N ASP A 151 14.26 -8.75 5.19
CA ASP A 151 15.70 -8.67 5.44
C ASP A 151 16.08 -7.28 5.98
N GLN A 152 16.78 -7.24 7.11
CA GLN A 152 17.17 -6.00 7.79
C GLN A 152 18.00 -5.07 6.90
N ARG A 153 18.81 -5.63 6.01
CA ARG A 153 19.65 -4.85 5.08
C ARG A 153 18.81 -4.00 4.12
N VAL A 154 17.61 -4.48 3.77
CA VAL A 154 16.68 -3.71 2.92
C VAL A 154 16.12 -2.52 3.69
N ILE A 155 15.78 -2.70 4.97
CA ILE A 155 15.29 -1.60 5.82
C ILE A 155 16.32 -0.49 5.89
N GLU A 156 17.57 -0.85 6.13
CA GLU A 156 18.67 0.11 6.26
C GLU A 156 19.02 0.78 4.94
N HIS A 157 19.08 -0.01 3.85
CA HIS A 157 19.45 0.50 2.52
C HIS A 157 18.48 1.53 1.97
N TYR A 158 17.18 1.27 2.11
CA TYR A 158 16.12 2.16 1.59
C TYR A 158 15.62 3.18 2.62
N GLY A 159 16.12 3.14 3.86
CA GLY A 159 15.65 4.03 4.93
C GLY A 159 14.17 3.85 5.26
N ILE A 160 13.71 2.59 5.28
CA ILE A 160 12.30 2.24 5.50
C ILE A 160 11.88 2.64 6.92
N GLU A 161 10.77 3.38 7.04
CA GLU A 161 10.18 3.72 8.34
C GLU A 161 9.41 2.51 8.88
N GLU A 162 9.88 1.89 9.96
CA GLU A 162 9.14 0.83 10.65
C GLU A 162 8.09 1.45 11.58
N VAL A 163 6.83 1.00 11.42
CA VAL A 163 5.68 1.51 12.20
C VAL A 163 4.87 0.36 12.75
N SER A 164 4.58 0.42 14.05
CA SER A 164 3.73 -0.54 14.74
C SER A 164 2.31 -0.03 14.86
N MET A 165 1.34 -0.88 14.55
CA MET A 165 -0.09 -0.58 14.74
C MET A 165 -0.54 -0.72 16.20
N GLY A 166 0.31 -1.27 17.08
CA GLY A 166 0.04 -1.49 18.49
C GLY A 166 0.93 -2.59 19.08
N ASP A 167 0.75 -2.87 20.36
CA ASP A 167 1.48 -3.92 21.09
C ASP A 167 0.83 -5.30 20.85
N PHE A 168 0.78 -5.71 19.59
CA PHE A 168 0.23 -7.00 19.16
C PHE A 168 0.77 -7.38 17.78
N VAL A 169 0.70 -8.66 17.45
CA VAL A 169 1.00 -9.19 16.12
C VAL A 169 -0.30 -9.55 15.43
N MET A 170 -0.48 -9.07 14.21
CA MET A 170 -1.60 -9.47 13.34
C MET A 170 -1.10 -10.51 12.33
N THR A 171 -1.87 -11.57 12.14
CA THR A 171 -1.61 -12.63 11.16
C THR A 171 -2.63 -12.58 10.01
#